data_7c5d9ebaf850271f2fb3865a38ac01cc
#
_entry.id   7c5d9ebaf850271f2fb3865a38ac01cc
#
_cell.length_a   1.000
_cell.length_b   1.000
_cell.length_c   1.000
_cell.angle_alpha   90.00
_cell.angle_beta   90.00
_cell.angle_gamma   90.00
#
_symmetry.space_group_name_H-M   'P 1'
#
loop_
_entity.id
_entity.type
_entity.pdbx_description
1 polymer ?
#
loop_
_entity_poly.entity_id
_entity_poly.type
_entity_poly.pdbx_seq_one_letter_code
_entity_poly.pdbx_strand_id
1 'polypeptide(L)'
;MRIYKLMIPAFIVVVSIAMTSCEKEAGEGGTSKITGKVYQIQYDASFQTVVDTVPASDEDVYIIYGSTGNTYDDDFKSSFDGSFKFDFLQKGTYRLFAYSDDSTGAYNGNLNPESRDVPSLVEVSVSSNGDEVTTPIIYILKNNQ
;
A
#
# COMPACT_ATOMS: atom_id res chain seq x y z
N MET A 1 52.52 54.98 -28.25
CA MET A 1 52.46 53.50 -28.24
C MET A 1 51.43 53.11 -27.18
N ARG A 2 50.22 52.78 -27.61
CA ARG A 2 49.09 52.51 -26.70
C ARG A 2 48.93 51.02 -26.51
N ILE A 3 49.13 50.54 -25.27
CA ILE A 3 48.97 49.17 -24.89
C ILE A 3 47.52 48.96 -24.51
N TYR A 4 46.76 48.27 -25.34
CA TYR A 4 45.40 47.84 -24.99
C TYR A 4 45.49 46.61 -24.11
N LYS A 5 45.12 46.77 -22.81
CA LYS A 5 44.91 45.67 -21.92
C LYS A 5 43.62 44.97 -22.32
N LEU A 6 43.75 43.77 -22.86
CA LEU A 6 42.63 42.89 -23.17
C LEU A 6 42.16 42.29 -21.85
N MET A 7 41.05 42.80 -21.31
CA MET A 7 40.37 42.18 -20.20
C MET A 7 39.46 41.07 -20.76
N ILE A 8 39.85 39.84 -20.51
CA ILE A 8 39.01 38.69 -20.79
C ILE A 8 38.06 38.51 -19.57
N PRO A 9 36.76 38.65 -19.74
CA PRO A 9 35.84 38.29 -18.66
C PRO A 9 35.77 36.76 -18.57
N ALA A 10 36.26 36.25 -17.47
CA ALA A 10 36.12 34.83 -17.14
C ALA A 10 34.61 34.56 -16.90
N PHE A 11 33.95 34.00 -17.90
CA PHE A 11 32.60 33.53 -17.82
C PHE A 11 32.61 32.20 -17.06
N ILE A 12 32.43 32.28 -15.75
CA ILE A 12 32.26 31.10 -14.91
C ILE A 12 30.85 30.57 -15.17
N VAL A 13 30.75 29.59 -16.05
CA VAL A 13 29.53 28.79 -16.23
C VAL A 13 29.44 27.88 -15.00
N VAL A 14 28.70 28.31 -14.01
CA VAL A 14 28.26 27.44 -12.92
C VAL A 14 27.21 26.47 -13.50
N VAL A 15 27.68 25.32 -13.93
CA VAL A 15 26.81 24.20 -14.26
C VAL A 15 26.24 23.67 -12.94
N SER A 16 25.08 24.17 -12.56
CA SER A 16 24.27 23.62 -11.50
C SER A 16 23.80 22.23 -11.94
N ILE A 17 24.53 21.19 -11.57
CA ILE A 17 24.08 19.82 -11.68
C ILE A 17 22.93 19.70 -10.69
N ALA A 18 21.70 19.87 -11.17
CA ALA A 18 20.52 19.46 -10.44
C ALA A 18 20.61 17.94 -10.29
N MET A 19 21.13 17.51 -9.15
CA MET A 19 20.95 16.14 -8.67
C MET A 19 19.45 15.97 -8.44
N THR A 20 18.73 15.62 -9.50
CA THR A 20 17.40 15.02 -9.32
C THR A 20 17.69 13.72 -8.58
N SER A 21 17.54 13.75 -7.25
CA SER A 21 17.45 12.55 -6.45
C SER A 21 16.28 11.77 -7.03
N CYS A 22 16.57 10.76 -7.81
CA CYS A 22 15.58 9.77 -8.19
C CYS A 22 15.24 9.03 -6.89
N GLU A 23 14.28 9.56 -6.15
CA GLU A 23 13.72 8.85 -5.01
C GLU A 23 13.12 7.58 -5.59
N LYS A 24 13.70 6.44 -5.23
CA LYS A 24 13.19 5.16 -5.70
C LYS A 24 11.74 5.07 -5.23
N GLU A 25 10.86 5.02 -6.20
CA GLU A 25 9.43 4.88 -5.99
C GLU A 25 9.15 3.52 -5.35
N ALA A 26 8.11 3.44 -4.50
CA ALA A 26 7.64 2.18 -3.93
C ALA A 26 7.45 1.13 -5.03
N GLY A 27 7.80 -0.11 -4.76
CA GLY A 27 7.69 -1.19 -5.73
C GLY A 27 8.57 -2.39 -5.39
N GLU A 28 8.66 -3.31 -6.32
CA GLU A 28 9.50 -4.49 -6.22
C GLU A 28 10.99 -4.20 -6.49
N GLY A 29 11.83 -5.21 -6.23
CA GLY A 29 13.26 -5.18 -6.51
C GLY A 29 14.09 -4.61 -5.36
N GLY A 30 13.51 -4.48 -4.18
CA GLY A 30 14.19 -4.13 -2.94
C GLY A 30 14.60 -5.34 -2.11
N THR A 31 14.91 -5.09 -0.84
CA THR A 31 15.30 -6.10 0.15
C THR A 31 14.42 -6.08 1.39
N SER A 32 13.42 -5.22 1.42
CA SER A 32 12.51 -5.08 2.54
C SER A 32 11.30 -5.99 2.39
N LYS A 33 10.59 -6.17 3.47
CA LYS A 33 9.34 -6.92 3.47
C LYS A 33 8.27 -6.25 4.33
N ILE A 34 7.03 -6.49 3.98
CA ILE A 34 5.85 -6.13 4.76
C ILE A 34 5.15 -7.42 5.16
N THR A 35 4.80 -7.53 6.43
CA THR A 35 4.04 -8.65 6.98
C THR A 35 2.80 -8.14 7.69
N GLY A 36 1.79 -8.99 7.83
CA GLY A 36 0.59 -8.61 8.55
C GLY A 36 -0.36 -9.78 8.78
N LYS A 37 -1.53 -9.45 9.32
CA LYS A 37 -2.60 -10.42 9.52
C LYS A 37 -3.94 -9.85 9.11
N VAL A 38 -4.80 -10.72 8.57
CA VAL A 38 -6.20 -10.45 8.30
C VAL A 38 -7.05 -11.25 9.28
N TYR A 39 -8.03 -10.60 9.89
CA TYR A 39 -9.06 -11.23 10.69
C TYR A 39 -10.42 -10.94 10.11
N GLN A 40 -11.29 -11.93 10.09
CA GLN A 40 -12.68 -11.74 9.72
C GLN A 40 -13.54 -11.64 10.99
N ILE A 41 -14.35 -10.59 11.04
CA ILE A 41 -15.41 -10.41 12.03
C ILE A 41 -16.69 -10.97 11.40
N GLN A 42 -17.17 -12.07 11.94
CA GLN A 42 -18.37 -12.73 11.47
C GLN A 42 -19.59 -12.13 12.13
N TYR A 43 -20.53 -11.69 11.32
CA TYR A 43 -21.80 -11.14 11.75
C TYR A 43 -22.95 -12.10 11.45
N ASP A 44 -24.05 -11.92 12.19
CA ASP A 44 -25.34 -12.52 11.83
C ASP A 44 -25.86 -11.95 10.49
N ALA A 45 -26.88 -12.58 9.90
CA ALA A 45 -27.45 -12.18 8.63
C ALA A 45 -27.97 -10.73 8.59
N SER A 46 -28.16 -10.10 9.74
CA SER A 46 -28.64 -8.71 9.87
C SER A 46 -27.51 -7.70 10.03
N PHE A 47 -26.24 -8.12 10.12
CA PHE A 47 -25.08 -7.30 10.48
C PHE A 47 -25.21 -6.55 11.80
N GLN A 48 -26.03 -7.04 12.73
CA GLN A 48 -26.23 -6.36 14.01
C GLN A 48 -25.46 -7.00 15.16
N THR A 49 -25.17 -8.30 15.07
CA THR A 49 -24.50 -9.05 16.14
C THR A 49 -23.24 -9.70 15.64
N VAL A 50 -22.12 -9.42 16.31
CA VAL A 50 -20.87 -10.16 16.09
C VAL A 50 -21.03 -11.57 16.63
N VAL A 51 -20.85 -12.56 15.78
CA VAL A 51 -20.91 -13.98 16.12
C VAL A 51 -19.55 -14.48 16.57
N ASP A 52 -18.49 -14.13 15.81
CA ASP A 52 -17.12 -14.55 16.10
C ASP A 52 -16.09 -13.62 15.43
N THR A 53 -14.84 -13.73 15.86
CA THR A 53 -13.70 -13.07 15.20
C THR A 53 -12.57 -14.07 15.08
N VAL A 54 -12.27 -14.46 13.87
CA VAL A 54 -11.31 -15.52 13.57
C VAL A 54 -10.27 -15.06 12.54
N PRO A 55 -9.08 -15.68 12.48
CA PRO A 55 -8.16 -15.44 11.39
C PRO A 55 -8.82 -15.67 10.02
N ALA A 56 -8.67 -14.75 9.10
CA ALA A 56 -9.16 -14.93 7.74
C ALA A 56 -8.17 -15.76 6.93
N SER A 57 -8.50 -17.03 6.75
CA SER A 57 -7.69 -17.99 5.98
C SER A 57 -8.09 -17.95 4.51
N ASP A 58 -7.09 -18.08 3.62
CA ASP A 58 -7.30 -18.12 2.15
C ASP A 58 -7.96 -16.85 1.59
N GLU A 59 -7.78 -15.71 2.28
CA GLU A 59 -8.28 -14.40 1.86
C GLU A 59 -7.24 -13.69 1.01
N ASP A 60 -7.67 -13.04 -0.06
CA ASP A 60 -6.78 -12.27 -0.93
C ASP A 60 -6.45 -10.92 -0.30
N VAL A 61 -5.17 -10.68 -0.08
CA VAL A 61 -4.63 -9.40 0.40
C VAL A 61 -3.91 -8.74 -0.77
N TYR A 62 -4.30 -7.54 -1.09
CA TYR A 62 -3.78 -6.75 -2.19
C TYR A 62 -2.83 -5.68 -1.71
N ILE A 63 -1.81 -5.36 -2.50
CA ILE A 63 -0.90 -4.26 -2.25
C ILE A 63 -0.89 -3.27 -3.41
N ILE A 64 -0.85 -1.98 -3.08
CA ILE A 64 -0.70 -0.87 -4.01
C ILE A 64 0.62 -0.18 -3.69
N TYR A 65 1.47 -0.01 -4.69
CA TYR A 65 2.73 0.70 -4.54
C TYR A 65 2.51 2.20 -4.60
N GLY A 66 2.96 2.92 -3.58
CA GLY A 66 2.76 4.35 -3.44
C GLY A 66 1.46 4.72 -2.72
N SER A 67 1.29 6.02 -2.51
CA SER A 67 0.12 6.61 -1.84
C SER A 67 -1.03 6.94 -2.80
N THR A 68 -0.78 6.90 -4.10
CA THR A 68 -1.75 7.23 -5.15
C THR A 68 -1.90 6.06 -6.11
N GLY A 69 -3.07 5.77 -6.53
CA GLY A 69 -3.35 4.64 -7.44
C GLY A 69 -4.67 4.00 -7.05
N ASN A 70 -5.37 3.45 -8.03
CA ASN A 70 -6.67 2.82 -7.83
C ASN A 70 -6.66 1.34 -8.26
N THR A 71 -5.50 0.84 -8.67
CA THR A 71 -5.30 -0.55 -9.08
C THR A 71 -4.23 -1.15 -8.17
N TYR A 72 -4.41 -2.39 -7.75
CA TYR A 72 -3.39 -3.11 -7.02
C TYR A 72 -2.27 -3.57 -7.97
N ASP A 73 -1.08 -3.72 -7.41
CA ASP A 73 0.13 -4.11 -8.14
C ASP A 73 0.47 -5.57 -7.93
N ASP A 74 0.14 -6.14 -6.75
CA ASP A 74 0.37 -7.54 -6.41
C ASP A 74 -0.65 -8.02 -5.38
N ASP A 75 -0.76 -9.34 -5.19
CA ASP A 75 -1.64 -9.96 -4.19
C ASP A 75 -0.99 -11.16 -3.50
N PHE A 76 -1.49 -11.48 -2.32
CA PHE A 76 -1.04 -12.61 -1.52
C PHE A 76 -2.22 -13.26 -0.80
N LYS A 77 -2.36 -14.59 -0.92
CA LYS A 77 -3.36 -15.33 -0.14
C LYS A 77 -2.91 -15.55 1.29
N SER A 78 -3.75 -15.12 2.24
CA SER A 78 -3.47 -15.32 3.65
C SER A 78 -3.39 -16.79 4.04
N SER A 79 -2.50 -17.09 4.98
CA SER A 79 -2.32 -18.41 5.54
C SER A 79 -3.48 -18.78 6.47
N PHE A 80 -3.48 -20.03 6.97
CA PHE A 80 -4.51 -20.54 7.88
C PHE A 80 -4.66 -19.72 9.18
N ASP A 81 -3.64 -18.99 9.59
CA ASP A 81 -3.65 -18.09 10.76
C ASP A 81 -3.89 -16.62 10.40
N GLY A 82 -4.31 -16.37 9.17
CA GLY A 82 -4.56 -15.03 8.63
C GLY A 82 -3.30 -14.26 8.25
N SER A 83 -2.11 -14.83 8.38
CA SER A 83 -0.86 -14.14 8.07
C SER A 83 -0.64 -13.98 6.57
N PHE A 84 -0.04 -12.86 6.19
CA PHE A 84 0.40 -12.56 4.83
C PHE A 84 1.76 -11.88 4.83
N LYS A 85 2.42 -11.87 3.66
CA LYS A 85 3.69 -11.18 3.46
C LYS A 85 3.88 -10.72 2.02
N PHE A 86 4.59 -9.62 1.85
CA PHE A 86 5.13 -9.15 0.59
C PHE A 86 6.62 -8.95 0.76
N ASP A 87 7.40 -9.68 -0.01
CA ASP A 87 8.86 -9.68 0.03
C ASP A 87 9.45 -8.81 -1.10
N PHE A 88 10.75 -8.53 -1.03
CA PHE A 88 11.54 -7.84 -2.06
C PHE A 88 11.07 -6.41 -2.38
N LEU A 89 10.56 -5.70 -1.40
CA LEU A 89 10.06 -4.34 -1.56
C LEU A 89 11.17 -3.30 -1.46
N GLN A 90 11.02 -2.22 -2.21
CA GLN A 90 11.84 -1.02 -2.10
C GLN A 90 11.36 -0.14 -0.94
N LYS A 91 12.13 0.87 -0.55
CA LYS A 91 11.65 1.91 0.35
C LYS A 91 10.51 2.70 -0.32
N GLY A 92 9.52 3.10 0.46
CA GLY A 92 8.37 3.85 -0.04
C GLY A 92 7.13 3.62 0.81
N THR A 93 6.04 4.21 0.39
CA THR A 93 4.72 4.04 1.01
C THR A 93 3.94 2.97 0.26
N TYR A 94 3.22 2.16 1.01
CA TYR A 94 2.44 1.04 0.50
C TYR A 94 1.06 1.06 1.13
N ARG A 95 0.04 0.77 0.34
CA ARG A 95 -1.33 0.57 0.80
C ARG A 95 -1.72 -0.88 0.61
N LEU A 96 -2.20 -1.49 1.67
CA LEU A 96 -2.63 -2.89 1.64
C LEU A 96 -4.12 -2.95 2.01
N PHE A 97 -4.85 -3.85 1.39
CA PHE A 97 -6.25 -4.03 1.69
C PHE A 97 -6.72 -5.47 1.44
N ALA A 98 -7.78 -5.84 2.09
CA ALA A 98 -8.58 -7.02 1.77
C ALA A 98 -10.04 -6.60 1.61
N TYR A 99 -10.81 -7.35 0.86
CA TYR A 99 -12.23 -7.04 0.66
C TYR A 99 -13.09 -7.51 1.82
N SER A 100 -13.93 -6.62 2.27
CA SER A 100 -14.89 -6.77 3.36
C SER A 100 -16.30 -6.64 2.83
N ASP A 101 -17.24 -7.39 3.34
CA ASP A 101 -18.65 -7.16 3.06
C ASP A 101 -19.05 -5.74 3.52
N ASP A 102 -19.87 -5.05 2.73
CA ASP A 102 -20.41 -3.75 3.11
C ASP A 102 -21.61 -3.91 4.04
N SER A 103 -21.40 -3.66 5.33
CA SER A 103 -22.48 -3.71 6.34
C SER A 103 -23.46 -2.54 6.24
N THR A 104 -23.11 -1.47 5.51
CA THR A 104 -23.94 -0.27 5.42
C THR A 104 -24.81 -0.24 4.17
N GLY A 105 -24.44 -1.01 3.13
CA GLY A 105 -25.05 -0.96 1.81
C GLY A 105 -24.87 0.39 1.09
N ALA A 106 -24.04 1.28 1.64
CA ALA A 106 -23.93 2.66 1.21
C ALA A 106 -22.80 2.89 0.19
N TYR A 107 -21.83 1.99 0.13
CA TYR A 107 -20.58 2.22 -0.64
C TYR A 107 -20.84 2.37 -2.14
N ASN A 108 -21.79 1.67 -2.69
CA ASN A 108 -21.94 1.62 -4.13
C ASN A 108 -22.97 2.57 -4.73
N GLY A 109 -23.78 3.28 -3.96
CA GLY A 109 -24.85 4.11 -4.57
C GLY A 109 -25.62 3.36 -5.68
N ASN A 110 -25.21 2.14 -5.98
CA ASN A 110 -25.70 1.25 -7.00
C ASN A 110 -26.29 0.02 -6.29
N LEU A 111 -27.56 -0.15 -6.43
CA LEU A 111 -28.33 -1.25 -5.87
C LEU A 111 -28.00 -2.62 -6.50
N ASN A 112 -26.78 -2.82 -6.96
CA ASN A 112 -26.36 -4.14 -7.45
C ASN A 112 -25.93 -5.01 -6.26
N PRO A 113 -26.73 -6.01 -5.86
CA PRO A 113 -26.41 -6.87 -4.73
C PRO A 113 -25.17 -7.75 -4.93
N GLU A 114 -24.61 -7.78 -6.13
CA GLU A 114 -23.43 -8.58 -6.48
C GLU A 114 -22.08 -7.85 -6.23
N SER A 115 -22.11 -6.59 -5.82
CA SER A 115 -20.89 -5.79 -5.57
C SER A 115 -20.99 -5.10 -4.21
N ARG A 116 -20.96 -5.90 -3.15
CA ARG A 116 -21.03 -5.42 -1.77
C ARG A 116 -19.67 -5.34 -1.08
N ASP A 117 -18.60 -5.53 -1.81
CA ASP A 117 -17.26 -5.57 -1.23
C ASP A 117 -16.67 -4.17 -1.14
N VAL A 118 -16.20 -3.84 0.05
CA VAL A 118 -15.49 -2.59 0.34
C VAL A 118 -14.05 -2.90 0.76
N PRO A 119 -13.05 -2.14 0.32
CA PRO A 119 -11.68 -2.37 0.75
C PRO A 119 -11.48 -1.94 2.20
N SER A 120 -11.03 -2.87 3.05
CA SER A 120 -10.46 -2.57 4.37
C SER A 120 -8.98 -2.26 4.19
N LEU A 121 -8.61 -0.98 4.25
CA LEU A 121 -7.31 -0.48 3.82
C LEU A 121 -6.44 -0.06 4.99
N VAL A 122 -5.15 -0.40 4.92
CA VAL A 122 -4.08 0.09 5.81
C VAL A 122 -2.93 0.66 4.97
N GLU A 123 -2.26 1.66 5.51
CA GLU A 123 -1.08 2.26 4.89
C GLU A 123 0.14 2.07 5.79
N VAL A 124 1.27 1.72 5.20
CA VAL A 124 2.56 1.57 5.88
C VAL A 124 3.69 2.14 5.02
N SER A 125 4.78 2.50 5.68
CA SER A 125 5.98 3.01 5.00
C SER A 125 7.19 2.16 5.33
N VAL A 126 7.93 1.80 4.30
CA VAL A 126 9.25 1.19 4.38
C VAL A 126 10.27 2.31 4.31
N SER A 127 11.00 2.55 5.39
CA SER A 127 11.91 3.69 5.51
C SER A 127 13.31 3.42 4.96
N SER A 128 13.76 2.17 5.07
CA SER A 128 15.12 1.77 4.68
C SER A 128 15.12 0.42 3.97
N ASN A 129 16.16 0.18 3.19
CA ASN A 129 16.36 -1.13 2.56
C ASN A 129 16.63 -2.19 3.65
N GLY A 130 15.98 -3.33 3.53
CA GLY A 130 16.09 -4.43 4.47
C GLY A 130 15.16 -4.30 5.68
N ASP A 131 14.30 -3.29 5.75
CA ASP A 131 13.30 -3.16 6.80
C ASP A 131 12.29 -4.31 6.74
N GLU A 132 11.88 -4.75 7.91
CA GLU A 132 10.72 -5.61 8.12
C GLU A 132 9.63 -4.79 8.80
N VAL A 133 8.56 -4.50 8.08
CA VAL A 133 7.45 -3.69 8.55
C VAL A 133 6.24 -4.59 8.80
N THR A 134 5.62 -4.44 9.98
CA THR A 134 4.37 -5.13 10.28
C THR A 134 3.20 -4.15 10.17
N THR A 135 2.18 -4.52 9.40
CA THR A 135 0.96 -3.70 9.28
C THR A 135 0.12 -3.75 10.55
N PRO A 136 -0.75 -2.77 10.77
CA PRO A 136 -1.94 -2.98 11.60
C PRO A 136 -2.72 -4.20 11.09
N ILE A 137 -3.50 -4.83 11.98
CA ILE A 137 -4.39 -5.94 11.58
C ILE A 137 -5.44 -5.39 10.62
N ILE A 138 -5.63 -6.08 9.49
CA ILE A 138 -6.72 -5.80 8.56
C ILE A 138 -7.95 -6.58 9.04
N TYR A 139 -9.02 -5.88 9.39
CA TYR A 139 -10.28 -6.49 9.74
C TYR A 139 -11.24 -6.43 8.57
N ILE A 140 -11.81 -7.55 8.20
CA ILE A 140 -12.86 -7.66 7.20
C ILE A 140 -14.13 -8.17 7.85
N LEU A 141 -15.26 -7.69 7.38
CA LEU A 141 -16.58 -8.14 7.84
C LEU A 141 -17.07 -9.24 6.90
N LYS A 142 -17.64 -10.28 7.46
CA LYS A 142 -18.29 -11.36 6.70
C LYS A 142 -19.69 -11.61 7.29
N ASN A 143 -20.64 -11.68 6.39
CA ASN A 143 -22.02 -12.03 6.75
C ASN A 143 -22.19 -13.55 6.67
N ASN A 144 -22.49 -14.18 7.79
CA ASN A 144 -22.89 -15.59 7.82
C ASN A 144 -24.36 -15.67 7.39
N GLN A 145 -24.56 -15.94 6.10
CA GLN A 145 -25.89 -16.24 5.55
C GLN A 145 -26.36 -17.62 5.99
#